data_2d990c9f0449675dbae18fa09cbb4098
#
_entry.id   2d990c9f0449675dbae18fa09cbb4098
#
_cell.length_a   1.000
_cell.length_b   1.000
_cell.length_c   1.000
_cell.angle_alpha   90.00
_cell.angle_beta   90.00
_cell.angle_gamma   90.00
#
_symmetry.space_group_name_H-M   'P 1'
#
loop_
_entity.id
_entity.type
_entity.pdbx_description
1 polymer ?
#
loop_
_entity_poly.entity_id
_entity_poly.type
_entity_poly.pdbx_seq_one_letter_code
_entity_poly.pdbx_strand_id
1 'polypeptide(L)'
;VLENLTDSGLYPYSQFYLRDVKAGTDQYWKNHFSTIGLVGMNEACLNFLGCDIASEAGHSFALEVMDFMRDRLMMYQEETGDIYNLEATPAEGVSYGIARKDKNRYPEIIVANEADYRRGAEPYYTNSTQLPVNYTEDLFRALNYQDDLQTRYTGGTVFHIFLGEAVPSVPSTKKLVQKVCAQFKLPYFTLTPTFSVCPSHGYI
;
A
#
# COMPACT_ATOMS: atom_id res chain seq x y z
N VAL A 1 -4.58 -10.65 -22.00
CA VAL A 1 -3.48 -9.86 -22.60
C VAL A 1 -2.15 -10.60 -22.43
N LEU A 2 -1.70 -10.94 -21.19
CA LEU A 2 -0.41 -11.59 -20.92
C LEU A 2 -0.27 -12.94 -21.62
N GLU A 3 -1.29 -13.80 -21.61
CA GLU A 3 -1.30 -15.06 -22.35
C GLU A 3 -0.96 -14.86 -23.83
N ASN A 4 -1.70 -13.95 -24.50
CA ASN A 4 -1.50 -13.69 -25.92
C ASN A 4 -0.10 -13.15 -26.23
N LEU A 5 0.44 -12.27 -25.36
CA LEU A 5 1.79 -11.75 -25.51
C LEU A 5 2.86 -12.83 -25.30
N THR A 6 2.62 -13.75 -24.38
CA THR A 6 3.52 -14.88 -24.12
C THR A 6 3.47 -15.88 -25.26
N ASP A 7 2.27 -16.26 -25.73
CA ASP A 7 2.09 -17.17 -26.87
C ASP A 7 2.71 -16.60 -28.16
N SER A 8 2.66 -15.27 -28.36
CA SER A 8 3.27 -14.63 -29.53
C SER A 8 4.79 -14.48 -29.46
N GLY A 9 5.42 -14.94 -28.35
CA GLY A 9 6.87 -14.88 -28.15
C GLY A 9 7.40 -13.50 -27.70
N LEU A 10 6.53 -12.54 -27.39
CA LEU A 10 6.94 -11.23 -26.87
C LEU A 10 7.50 -11.28 -25.45
N TYR A 11 7.19 -12.35 -24.70
CA TYR A 11 7.74 -12.64 -23.37
C TYR A 11 8.50 -13.96 -23.34
N PRO A 12 9.67 -14.07 -24.02
CA PRO A 12 10.38 -15.35 -24.18
C PRO A 12 10.85 -15.95 -22.85
N TYR A 13 11.20 -15.14 -21.87
CA TYR A 13 11.57 -15.62 -20.54
C TYR A 13 10.37 -16.19 -19.79
N SER A 14 9.23 -15.51 -19.82
CA SER A 14 7.99 -16.04 -19.21
C SER A 14 7.55 -17.33 -19.89
N GLN A 15 7.60 -17.40 -21.20
CA GLN A 15 7.32 -18.61 -21.98
C GLN A 15 8.20 -19.79 -21.52
N PHE A 16 9.49 -19.55 -21.30
CA PHE A 16 10.43 -20.55 -20.83
C PHE A 16 10.15 -20.98 -19.38
N TYR A 17 10.02 -20.02 -18.46
CA TYR A 17 9.86 -20.32 -17.03
C TYR A 17 8.48 -20.85 -16.67
N LEU A 18 7.43 -20.48 -17.41
CA LEU A 18 6.05 -20.89 -17.14
C LEU A 18 5.57 -22.08 -17.98
N ARG A 19 6.47 -22.71 -18.75
CA ARG A 19 6.13 -23.85 -19.63
C ARG A 19 5.45 -25.02 -18.90
N ASP A 20 5.87 -25.30 -17.66
CA ASP A 20 5.32 -26.40 -16.88
C ASP A 20 3.92 -26.05 -16.35
N VAL A 21 3.66 -24.79 -16.04
CA VAL A 21 2.32 -24.28 -15.72
C VAL A 21 1.42 -24.42 -16.95
N LYS A 22 1.91 -23.98 -18.13
CA LYS A 22 1.19 -24.12 -19.42
C LYS A 22 0.85 -25.57 -19.73
N ALA A 23 1.79 -26.49 -19.53
CA ALA A 23 1.58 -27.90 -19.76
C ALA A 23 0.52 -28.52 -18.82
N GLY A 24 0.44 -28.06 -17.60
CA GLY A 24 -0.51 -28.58 -16.61
C GLY A 24 -1.89 -27.92 -16.62
N THR A 25 -2.00 -26.67 -17.09
CA THR A 25 -3.23 -25.85 -16.96
C THR A 25 -3.73 -25.28 -18.28
N ASP A 26 -3.00 -25.49 -19.36
CA ASP A 26 -3.22 -24.87 -20.68
C ASP A 26 -3.07 -23.32 -20.70
N GLN A 27 -2.55 -22.73 -19.63
CA GLN A 27 -2.31 -21.29 -19.51
C GLN A 27 -0.97 -21.03 -18.82
N TYR A 28 -0.17 -20.06 -19.32
CA TYR A 28 1.09 -19.67 -18.66
C TYR A 28 0.87 -19.00 -17.30
N TRP A 29 -0.15 -18.14 -17.21
CA TRP A 29 -0.36 -17.24 -16.08
C TRP A 29 -1.43 -17.72 -15.10
N LYS A 30 -1.89 -18.99 -15.22
CA LYS A 30 -2.99 -19.52 -14.39
C LYS A 30 -2.74 -19.40 -12.87
N ASN A 31 -1.51 -19.55 -12.44
CA ASN A 31 -1.12 -19.52 -11.03
C ASN A 31 -0.62 -18.13 -10.58
N HIS A 32 -0.85 -17.09 -11.38
CA HIS A 32 -0.45 -15.72 -11.04
C HIS A 32 -1.65 -14.91 -10.59
N PHE A 33 -1.44 -14.10 -9.56
CA PHE A 33 -2.46 -13.18 -9.07
C PHE A 33 -2.65 -12.01 -10.05
N SER A 34 -3.91 -11.67 -10.29
CA SER A 34 -4.30 -10.37 -10.80
C SER A 34 -4.40 -9.43 -9.58
N THR A 35 -3.36 -8.65 -9.36
CA THR A 35 -3.24 -7.80 -8.18
C THR A 35 -3.90 -6.45 -8.41
N ILE A 36 -4.78 -6.05 -7.50
CA ILE A 36 -5.37 -4.72 -7.44
C ILE A 36 -4.71 -3.95 -6.31
N GLY A 37 -4.05 -2.85 -6.65
CA GLY A 37 -3.40 -1.98 -5.69
C GLY A 37 -4.28 -0.79 -5.30
N LEU A 38 -4.25 -0.42 -4.03
CA LEU A 38 -4.96 0.74 -3.49
C LEU A 38 -3.96 1.85 -3.15
N VAL A 39 -4.26 3.08 -3.54
CA VAL A 39 -3.45 4.29 -3.27
C VAL A 39 -4.37 5.45 -2.89
N GLY A 40 -3.98 6.24 -1.88
CA GLY A 40 -4.64 7.50 -1.58
C GLY A 40 -5.94 7.41 -0.80
N MET A 41 -6.14 6.38 0.04
CA MET A 41 -7.37 6.27 0.83
C MET A 41 -7.54 7.44 1.81
N ASN A 42 -6.47 7.95 2.40
CA ASN A 42 -6.55 9.13 3.26
C ASN A 42 -7.10 10.34 2.49
N GLU A 43 -6.58 10.59 1.29
CA GLU A 43 -7.02 11.72 0.45
C GLU A 43 -8.42 11.49 -0.11
N ALA A 44 -8.83 10.23 -0.33
CA ALA A 44 -10.21 9.91 -0.65
C ALA A 44 -11.16 10.32 0.51
N CYS A 45 -10.79 10.02 1.75
CA CYS A 45 -11.54 10.47 2.94
C CYS A 45 -11.59 12.00 3.02
N LEU A 46 -10.46 12.69 2.86
CA LEU A 46 -10.38 14.14 2.92
C LEU A 46 -11.26 14.83 1.86
N ASN A 47 -11.21 14.33 0.61
CA ASN A 47 -11.94 14.93 -0.49
C ASN A 47 -13.44 14.59 -0.50
N PHE A 48 -13.81 13.39 -0.04
CA PHE A 48 -15.19 12.92 -0.07
C PHE A 48 -15.97 13.21 1.21
N LEU A 49 -15.33 13.04 2.39
CA LEU A 49 -15.97 13.20 3.69
C LEU A 49 -15.57 14.49 4.42
N GLY A 50 -14.50 15.17 3.99
CA GLY A 50 -13.94 16.33 4.67
C GLY A 50 -13.17 15.99 5.97
N CYS A 51 -12.84 14.73 6.20
CA CYS A 51 -12.07 14.27 7.37
C CYS A 51 -11.03 13.24 6.95
N ASP A 52 -9.98 13.05 7.77
CA ASP A 52 -8.90 12.10 7.50
C ASP A 52 -9.28 10.65 7.80
N ILE A 53 -8.44 9.71 7.35
CA ILE A 53 -8.63 8.26 7.54
C ILE A 53 -8.60 7.83 9.01
N ALA A 54 -8.00 8.61 9.91
CA ALA A 54 -7.92 8.30 11.33
C ALA A 54 -9.13 8.80 12.14
N SER A 55 -10.00 9.61 11.54
CA SER A 55 -11.30 9.95 12.12
C SER A 55 -12.22 8.71 12.12
N GLU A 56 -13.19 8.67 13.02
CA GLU A 56 -14.16 7.56 13.09
C GLU A 56 -14.88 7.36 11.74
N ALA A 57 -15.34 8.45 11.12
CA ALA A 57 -16.02 8.40 9.83
C ALA A 57 -15.07 7.96 8.69
N GLY A 58 -13.85 8.49 8.63
CA GLY A 58 -12.85 8.12 7.63
C GLY A 58 -12.40 6.67 7.76
N HIS A 59 -12.17 6.19 8.99
CA HIS A 59 -11.82 4.80 9.25
C HIS A 59 -12.93 3.84 8.85
N SER A 60 -14.19 4.14 9.24
CA SER A 60 -15.36 3.33 8.84
C SER A 60 -15.52 3.28 7.32
N PHE A 61 -15.40 4.41 6.64
CA PHE A 61 -15.45 4.49 5.18
C PHE A 61 -14.33 3.67 4.52
N ALA A 62 -13.10 3.77 5.03
CA ALA A 62 -11.99 3.00 4.47
C ALA A 62 -12.21 1.49 4.61
N LEU A 63 -12.73 1.02 5.75
CA LEU A 63 -13.10 -0.38 5.96
C LEU A 63 -14.19 -0.83 4.99
N GLU A 64 -15.25 -0.03 4.82
CA GLU A 64 -16.34 -0.32 3.89
C GLU A 64 -15.86 -0.43 2.44
N VAL A 65 -15.01 0.49 2.00
CA VAL A 65 -14.42 0.46 0.65
C VAL A 65 -13.57 -0.81 0.46
N MET A 66 -12.74 -1.16 1.44
CA MET A 66 -11.90 -2.35 1.36
C MET A 66 -12.73 -3.64 1.35
N ASP A 67 -13.76 -3.73 2.17
CA ASP A 67 -14.65 -4.88 2.20
C ASP A 67 -15.41 -5.01 0.86
N PHE A 68 -15.91 -3.90 0.30
CA PHE A 68 -16.49 -3.88 -1.05
C PHE A 68 -15.49 -4.35 -2.12
N MET A 69 -14.25 -3.87 -2.09
CA MET A 69 -13.21 -4.31 -3.04
C MET A 69 -12.96 -5.81 -2.94
N ARG A 70 -12.86 -6.35 -1.72
CA ARG A 70 -12.66 -7.80 -1.50
C ARG A 70 -13.81 -8.63 -2.06
N ASP A 71 -15.05 -8.20 -1.81
CA ASP A 71 -16.24 -8.88 -2.33
C ASP A 71 -16.24 -8.88 -3.87
N ARG A 72 -15.87 -7.76 -4.49
CA ARG A 72 -15.73 -7.67 -5.95
C ARG A 72 -14.63 -8.59 -6.49
N LEU A 73 -13.51 -8.71 -5.81
CA LEU A 73 -12.44 -9.62 -6.21
C LEU A 73 -12.85 -11.09 -6.09
N MET A 74 -13.62 -11.46 -5.07
CA MET A 74 -14.20 -12.81 -4.97
C MET A 74 -15.15 -13.10 -6.13
N MET A 75 -16.02 -12.16 -6.49
CA MET A 75 -16.89 -12.31 -7.67
C MET A 75 -16.08 -12.48 -8.95
N TYR A 76 -15.02 -11.71 -9.14
CA TYR A 76 -14.15 -11.87 -10.33
C TYR A 76 -13.48 -13.25 -10.35
N GLN A 77 -13.06 -13.79 -9.21
CA GLN A 77 -12.53 -15.17 -9.13
C GLN A 77 -13.57 -16.21 -9.56
N GLU A 78 -14.82 -16.05 -9.13
CA GLU A 78 -15.92 -16.94 -9.51
C GLU A 78 -16.25 -16.84 -11.00
N GLU A 79 -16.29 -15.62 -11.56
CA GLU A 79 -16.63 -15.37 -12.95
C GLU A 79 -15.54 -15.84 -13.94
N THR A 80 -14.26 -15.65 -13.58
CA THR A 80 -13.14 -15.88 -14.52
C THR A 80 -12.37 -17.17 -14.26
N GLY A 81 -12.46 -17.69 -13.04
CA GLY A 81 -11.61 -18.79 -12.58
C GLY A 81 -10.14 -18.39 -12.38
N ASP A 82 -9.80 -17.10 -12.49
CA ASP A 82 -8.48 -16.56 -12.19
C ASP A 82 -8.38 -16.15 -10.73
N ILE A 83 -7.14 -15.96 -10.23
CA ILE A 83 -6.91 -15.58 -8.85
C ILE A 83 -6.63 -14.08 -8.73
N TYR A 84 -7.26 -13.44 -7.75
CA TYR A 84 -7.16 -12.01 -7.50
C TYR A 84 -6.72 -11.73 -6.08
N ASN A 85 -5.99 -10.64 -5.86
CA ASN A 85 -5.71 -10.15 -4.52
C ASN A 85 -5.78 -8.62 -4.44
N LEU A 86 -5.97 -8.11 -3.22
CA LEU A 86 -5.91 -6.70 -2.88
C LEU A 86 -4.59 -6.43 -2.16
N GLU A 87 -3.81 -5.50 -2.67
CA GLU A 87 -2.47 -5.19 -2.17
C GLU A 87 -2.36 -3.74 -1.71
N ALA A 88 -1.63 -3.54 -0.62
CA ALA A 88 -1.13 -2.23 -0.22
C ALA A 88 0.07 -1.87 -1.08
N THR A 89 -0.18 -1.48 -2.31
CA THR A 89 0.87 -1.19 -3.29
C THR A 89 1.69 0.03 -2.86
N PRO A 90 3.03 -0.04 -2.82
CA PRO A 90 3.89 1.12 -2.52
C PRO A 90 3.70 2.28 -3.49
N ALA A 91 3.55 2.00 -4.77
CA ALA A 91 3.11 2.90 -5.84
C ALA A 91 3.85 4.26 -5.89
N GLU A 92 5.12 4.32 -5.52
CA GLU A 92 5.90 5.55 -5.35
C GLU A 92 5.79 6.52 -6.54
N GLY A 93 6.16 6.08 -7.75
CA GLY A 93 6.04 6.89 -8.96
C GLY A 93 4.60 7.08 -9.43
N VAL A 94 3.73 6.12 -9.17
CA VAL A 94 2.30 6.17 -9.55
C VAL A 94 1.54 7.17 -8.68
N SER A 95 1.78 7.16 -7.37
CA SER A 95 1.20 8.09 -6.40
C SER A 95 1.41 9.55 -6.82
N TYR A 96 2.66 9.90 -7.15
CA TYR A 96 3.01 11.21 -7.70
C TYR A 96 2.34 11.48 -9.05
N GLY A 97 2.43 10.54 -9.99
CA GLY A 97 1.92 10.72 -11.35
C GLY A 97 0.40 10.91 -11.39
N ILE A 98 -0.35 10.21 -10.54
CA ILE A 98 -1.80 10.37 -10.42
C ILE A 98 -2.12 11.71 -9.76
N ALA A 99 -1.52 12.03 -8.63
CA ALA A 99 -1.78 13.28 -7.90
C ALA A 99 -1.52 14.52 -8.79
N ARG A 100 -0.46 14.50 -9.59
CA ARG A 100 -0.15 15.58 -10.55
C ARG A 100 -1.21 15.72 -11.64
N LYS A 101 -1.69 14.61 -12.19
CA LYS A 101 -2.76 14.62 -13.20
C LYS A 101 -4.06 15.14 -12.60
N ASP A 102 -4.39 14.72 -11.38
CA ASP A 102 -5.61 15.11 -10.69
C ASP A 102 -5.58 16.59 -10.31
N LYS A 103 -4.46 17.12 -9.80
CA LYS A 103 -4.27 18.56 -9.55
C LYS A 103 -4.44 19.40 -10.82
N ASN A 104 -3.94 18.92 -11.96
CA ASN A 104 -4.12 19.61 -13.23
C ASN A 104 -5.59 19.62 -13.70
N ARG A 105 -6.33 18.55 -13.44
CA ARG A 105 -7.73 18.41 -13.85
C ARG A 105 -8.70 18.99 -12.83
N TYR A 106 -8.38 18.87 -11.56
CA TYR A 106 -9.18 19.28 -10.43
C TYR A 106 -8.31 20.07 -9.45
N PRO A 107 -8.08 21.38 -9.66
CA PRO A 107 -7.15 22.16 -8.85
C PRO A 107 -7.45 22.15 -7.34
N GLU A 108 -8.72 22.00 -6.98
CA GLU A 108 -9.17 22.01 -5.58
C GLU A 108 -8.99 20.66 -4.86
N ILE A 109 -8.62 19.57 -5.58
CA ILE A 109 -8.44 18.27 -4.95
C ILE A 109 -7.33 18.31 -3.90
N ILE A 110 -7.56 17.73 -2.75
CA ILE A 110 -6.60 17.67 -1.65
C ILE A 110 -5.62 16.52 -1.89
N VAL A 111 -4.34 16.80 -1.76
CA VAL A 111 -3.23 15.83 -1.85
C VAL A 111 -2.55 15.67 -0.49
N ALA A 112 -1.74 14.64 -0.33
CA ALA A 112 -1.10 14.30 0.96
C ALA A 112 -0.25 15.45 1.53
N ASN A 113 0.47 16.15 0.66
CA ASN A 113 1.36 17.26 1.03
C ASN A 113 0.81 18.64 0.60
N GLU A 114 -0.48 18.88 0.77
CA GLU A 114 -1.17 20.08 0.30
C GLU A 114 -0.45 21.39 0.68
N ALA A 115 0.06 21.48 1.90
CA ALA A 115 0.78 22.66 2.38
C ALA A 115 2.10 22.90 1.63
N ASP A 116 2.84 21.84 1.33
CA ASP A 116 4.10 21.88 0.58
C ASP A 116 3.84 22.11 -0.91
N TYR A 117 2.79 21.49 -1.45
CA TYR A 117 2.36 21.73 -2.82
C TYR A 117 2.06 23.21 -3.07
N ARG A 118 1.38 23.89 -2.16
CA ARG A 118 1.12 25.33 -2.24
C ARG A 118 2.39 26.18 -2.18
N ARG A 119 3.50 25.62 -1.69
CA ARG A 119 4.83 26.25 -1.68
C ARG A 119 5.71 25.84 -2.88
N GLY A 120 5.16 25.07 -3.80
CA GLY A 120 5.84 24.66 -5.03
C GLY A 120 6.44 23.25 -5.03
N ALA A 121 6.16 22.44 -4.02
CA ALA A 121 6.52 21.02 -4.03
C ALA A 121 5.62 20.22 -4.98
N GLU A 122 6.10 19.09 -5.45
CA GLU A 122 5.30 18.18 -6.28
C GLU A 122 4.27 17.42 -5.42
N PRO A 123 3.04 17.22 -5.94
CA PRO A 123 1.97 16.58 -5.19
C PRO A 123 2.14 15.05 -5.16
N TYR A 124 1.67 14.40 -4.09
CA TYR A 124 1.54 12.95 -4.04
C TYR A 124 0.33 12.53 -3.19
N TYR A 125 -0.11 11.28 -3.34
CA TYR A 125 -1.08 10.64 -2.49
C TYR A 125 -0.42 9.74 -1.47
N THR A 126 -1.02 9.63 -0.29
CA THR A 126 -0.57 8.70 0.76
C THR A 126 -0.63 7.26 0.23
N ASN A 127 0.36 6.46 0.60
CA ASN A 127 0.41 5.06 0.21
C ASN A 127 -0.80 4.30 0.79
N SER A 128 -1.50 3.58 -0.09
CA SER A 128 -2.58 2.64 0.28
C SER A 128 -3.58 3.22 1.29
N THR A 129 -3.74 2.56 2.44
CA THR A 129 -4.55 2.99 3.60
C THR A 129 -3.69 3.47 4.75
N GLN A 130 -2.44 3.82 4.49
CA GLN A 130 -1.53 4.29 5.54
C GLN A 130 -2.00 5.63 6.12
N LEU A 131 -1.61 5.87 7.37
CA LEU A 131 -1.71 7.21 7.97
C LEU A 131 -0.77 8.19 7.26
N PRO A 132 -1.12 9.47 7.17
CA PRO A 132 -0.19 10.49 6.71
C PRO A 132 1.12 10.45 7.50
N VAL A 133 2.22 10.76 6.83
CA VAL A 133 3.53 10.88 7.47
C VAL A 133 3.44 11.90 8.61
N ASN A 134 3.98 11.57 9.76
CA ASN A 134 3.95 12.41 10.98
C ASN A 134 2.55 12.65 11.59
N TYR A 135 1.57 11.78 11.28
CA TYR A 135 0.24 11.87 11.88
C TYR A 135 0.29 11.76 13.42
N THR A 136 1.11 10.88 13.95
CA THR A 136 1.30 10.68 15.39
C THR A 136 2.68 10.12 15.69
N GLU A 137 3.25 10.58 16.82
CA GLU A 137 4.49 10.00 17.37
C GLU A 137 4.20 8.79 18.28
N ASP A 138 2.93 8.55 18.63
CA ASP A 138 2.53 7.38 19.41
C ASP A 138 2.34 6.17 18.50
N LEU A 139 3.33 5.27 18.55
CA LEU A 139 3.33 4.02 17.80
C LEU A 139 2.08 3.16 18.06
N PHE A 140 1.67 3.01 19.32
CA PHE A 140 0.53 2.14 19.63
C PHE A 140 -0.79 2.75 19.15
N ARG A 141 -0.90 4.06 19.13
CA ARG A 141 -2.02 4.75 18.51
C ARG A 141 -2.04 4.50 17.00
N ALA A 142 -0.90 4.62 16.32
CA ALA A 142 -0.80 4.31 14.89
C ALA A 142 -1.18 2.85 14.58
N LEU A 143 -0.67 1.90 15.39
CA LEU A 143 -0.99 0.48 15.26
C LEU A 143 -2.49 0.21 15.43
N ASN A 144 -3.16 0.83 16.40
CA ASN A 144 -4.60 0.68 16.59
C ASN A 144 -5.42 1.15 15.38
N TYR A 145 -5.01 2.24 14.72
CA TYR A 145 -5.68 2.70 13.50
C TYR A 145 -5.44 1.80 12.30
N GLN A 146 -4.29 1.14 12.25
CA GLN A 146 -3.89 0.36 11.08
C GLN A 146 -4.26 -1.13 11.16
N ASP A 147 -4.46 -1.68 12.34
CA ASP A 147 -4.63 -3.13 12.52
C ASP A 147 -5.79 -3.70 11.68
N ASP A 148 -6.95 -3.08 11.76
CA ASP A 148 -8.13 -3.52 11.01
C ASP A 148 -8.00 -3.29 9.49
N LEU A 149 -7.35 -2.21 9.07
CA LEU A 149 -7.13 -1.88 7.66
C LEU A 149 -6.11 -2.85 7.05
N GLN A 150 -4.98 -3.08 7.73
CA GLN A 150 -3.91 -3.94 7.23
C GLN A 150 -4.34 -5.42 7.11
N THR A 151 -5.23 -5.89 7.99
CA THR A 151 -5.76 -7.25 7.93
C THR A 151 -6.76 -7.49 6.79
N ARG A 152 -7.23 -6.43 6.12
CA ARG A 152 -8.13 -6.57 4.97
C ARG A 152 -7.42 -6.79 3.64
N TYR A 153 -6.12 -6.53 3.56
CA TYR A 153 -5.35 -6.90 2.37
C TYR A 153 -5.22 -8.41 2.26
N THR A 154 -5.44 -8.93 1.06
CA THR A 154 -5.30 -10.36 0.73
C THR A 154 -4.00 -10.63 -0.03
N GLY A 155 -3.34 -9.57 -0.48
CA GLY A 155 -1.99 -9.56 -1.05
C GLY A 155 -0.97 -8.96 -0.08
N GLY A 156 0.09 -8.40 -0.62
CA GLY A 156 1.17 -7.78 0.17
C GLY A 156 0.71 -6.53 0.92
N THR A 157 1.17 -6.38 2.14
CA THR A 157 1.07 -5.14 2.92
C THR A 157 2.25 -5.04 3.87
N VAL A 158 2.59 -3.83 4.26
CA VAL A 158 3.62 -3.57 5.27
C VAL A 158 3.26 -2.34 6.09
N PHE A 159 3.43 -2.44 7.39
CA PHE A 159 3.39 -1.30 8.29
C PHE A 159 4.81 -0.93 8.73
N HIS A 160 5.26 0.28 8.37
CA HIS A 160 6.58 0.78 8.74
C HIS A 160 6.54 1.48 10.10
N ILE A 161 7.27 0.92 11.06
CA ILE A 161 7.51 1.55 12.36
C ILE A 161 8.81 2.32 12.27
N PHE A 162 8.72 3.64 12.16
CA PHE A 162 9.89 4.50 12.13
C PHE A 162 10.39 4.75 13.55
N LEU A 163 11.66 4.42 13.81
CA LEU A 163 12.27 4.44 15.15
C LEU A 163 13.05 5.74 15.46
N GLY A 164 13.07 6.69 14.52
CA GLY A 164 13.96 7.84 14.60
C GLY A 164 15.43 7.47 14.33
N GLU A 165 16.35 8.40 14.64
CA GLU A 165 17.79 8.22 14.34
C GLU A 165 18.50 7.28 15.33
N ALA A 166 17.99 7.16 16.55
CA ALA A 166 18.57 6.31 17.58
C ALA A 166 18.14 4.85 17.39
N VAL A 167 19.08 3.99 17.05
CA VAL A 167 18.83 2.54 16.99
C VAL A 167 18.60 2.01 18.41
N PRO A 168 17.42 1.43 18.72
CA PRO A 168 17.16 0.90 20.05
C PRO A 168 18.04 -0.31 20.34
N SER A 169 18.26 -0.59 21.63
CA SER A 169 19.01 -1.77 22.04
C SER A 169 18.32 -3.06 21.60
N VAL A 170 19.09 -4.13 21.38
CA VAL A 170 18.56 -5.46 21.01
C VAL A 170 17.45 -5.94 21.97
N PRO A 171 17.61 -5.83 23.31
CA PRO A 171 16.54 -6.20 24.24
C PRO A 171 15.27 -5.37 24.07
N SER A 172 15.38 -4.06 23.84
CA SER A 172 14.23 -3.18 23.62
C SER A 172 13.50 -3.52 22.33
N THR A 173 14.24 -3.75 21.23
CA THR A 173 13.69 -4.16 19.94
C THR A 173 12.93 -5.49 20.06
N LYS A 174 13.55 -6.50 20.71
CA LYS A 174 12.92 -7.81 20.94
C LYS A 174 11.61 -7.66 21.72
N LYS A 175 11.60 -6.85 22.77
CA LYS A 175 10.40 -6.60 23.59
C LYS A 175 9.30 -5.88 22.79
N LEU A 176 9.68 -4.92 21.94
CA LEU A 176 8.74 -4.23 21.05
C LEU A 176 8.09 -5.20 20.08
N VAL A 177 8.88 -6.02 19.36
CA VAL A 177 8.37 -7.02 18.42
C VAL A 177 7.42 -7.98 19.13
N GLN A 178 7.81 -8.53 20.29
CA GLN A 178 6.95 -9.42 21.07
C GLN A 178 5.62 -8.77 21.46
N LYS A 179 5.64 -7.48 21.84
CA LYS A 179 4.43 -6.75 22.22
C LYS A 179 3.52 -6.50 21.02
N VAL A 180 4.07 -6.10 19.88
CA VAL A 180 3.29 -5.91 18.64
C VAL A 180 2.64 -7.23 18.22
N CYS A 181 3.41 -8.31 18.11
CA CYS A 181 2.87 -9.62 17.74
C CYS A 181 1.83 -10.19 18.71
N ALA A 182 1.90 -9.82 20.00
CA ALA A 182 0.94 -10.28 21.00
C ALA A 182 -0.38 -9.49 21.01
N GLN A 183 -0.37 -8.22 20.58
CA GLN A 183 -1.51 -7.31 20.71
C GLN A 183 -2.20 -6.97 19.40
N PHE A 184 -1.53 -7.12 18.25
CA PHE A 184 -2.03 -6.74 16.94
C PHE A 184 -2.02 -7.92 15.96
N LYS A 185 -2.86 -7.83 14.93
CA LYS A 185 -3.02 -8.85 13.88
C LYS A 185 -2.33 -8.47 12.57
N LEU A 186 -1.49 -7.44 12.58
CA LEU A 186 -0.78 -6.96 11.40
C LEU A 186 -0.11 -8.11 10.64
N PRO A 187 -0.37 -8.29 9.36
CA PRO A 187 0.24 -9.36 8.57
C PRO A 187 1.76 -9.23 8.44
N TYR A 188 2.24 -8.00 8.33
CA TYR A 188 3.67 -7.70 8.24
C TYR A 188 3.98 -6.30 8.74
N PHE A 189 5.06 -6.14 9.48
CA PHE A 189 5.59 -4.84 9.89
C PHE A 189 7.10 -4.84 9.90
N THR A 190 7.69 -3.65 9.76
CA THR A 190 9.13 -3.44 9.83
C THR A 190 9.46 -2.44 10.92
N LEU A 191 10.65 -2.60 11.50
CA LEU A 191 11.27 -1.59 12.33
C LEU A 191 12.30 -0.87 11.46
N THR A 192 11.97 0.36 11.07
CA THR A 192 12.75 1.12 10.09
C THR A 192 13.47 2.26 10.79
N PRO A 193 14.80 2.25 10.88
CA PRO A 193 15.55 3.40 11.36
C PRO A 193 15.41 4.56 10.36
N THR A 194 15.32 5.77 10.89
CA THR A 194 15.33 6.99 10.08
C THR A 194 16.77 7.45 9.93
N PHE A 195 17.23 7.60 8.72
CA PHE A 195 18.58 8.11 8.43
C PHE A 195 18.48 9.52 7.88
N SER A 196 19.33 10.39 8.40
CA SER A 196 19.54 11.70 7.79
C SER A 196 20.52 11.57 6.62
N VAL A 197 20.21 12.24 5.52
CA VAL A 197 21.07 12.26 4.33
C VAL A 197 21.68 13.64 4.18
N CYS A 198 22.98 13.74 4.35
CA CYS A 198 23.73 14.95 4.01
C CYS A 198 24.00 14.98 2.50
N PRO A 199 23.61 16.05 1.77
CA PRO A 199 23.87 16.14 0.32
C PRO A 199 25.35 16.01 -0.06
N SER A 200 26.26 16.37 0.86
CA SER A 200 27.70 16.30 0.62
C SER A 200 28.38 15.01 1.10
N HIS A 201 27.82 14.35 2.13
CA HIS A 201 28.47 13.21 2.79
C HIS A 201 27.67 11.90 2.70
N GLY A 202 26.46 11.91 2.14
CA GLY A 202 25.60 10.75 2.10
C GLY A 202 24.87 10.48 3.41
N TYR A 203 24.64 9.21 3.75
CA TYR A 203 24.00 8.82 5.01
C TYR A 203 24.86 9.18 6.22
N ILE A 204 24.22 9.74 7.26
CA ILE A 204 24.84 10.10 8.54
C ILE A 204 24.26 9.24 9.63
#